data_48fa616537442cb18b92b4daf3f65547
#
_entry.id   48fa616537442cb18b92b4daf3f65547
#
_cell.length_a   1.000
_cell.length_b   1.000
_cell.length_c   1.000
_cell.angle_alpha   90.00
_cell.angle_beta   90.00
_cell.angle_gamma   90.00
#
_symmetry.space_group_name_H-M   'P 1'
#
loop_
_entity.id
_entity.type
_entity.pdbx_description
1 polymer ?
#
loop_
_entity_poly.entity_id
_entity_poly.type
_entity_poly.pdbx_seq_one_letter_code
_entity_poly.pdbx_strand_id
1 'polypeptide(L)'
;MIEAIGLTKRYGNTVAVRNLSFAVKPGKVTGFLGPNGAGKSTTMRMALGLDNPTSGEVRIDGEKYRDLKYPLRKIGALVDPKWVHPNRSARAHLAWMARSNRIPVRRIDEVLDTVGLTAVAGKNVGGFSLGMSQRLGIAGALLGDPEILMFDEPVNGLDPEGILWIRNLMHRLADEGRTVFVSSHLLSEMSLTATELVVIGRGELISQCSTGEFVARASDNSVRVRGPQLPRLRQLLAGIGARIDDVTDEAGNALLVSGLDSDGIGEAAAANGLVLHELSPQRGSLEQAFMQLTGDSVQYQSDPGGNAPDRAPVSGTD
;
A
#
# COMPACT_ATOMS: atom_id res chain seq x y z
N MET A 1 -5.41 18.03 3.48
CA MET A 1 -4.46 17.68 2.40
C MET A 1 -3.06 17.52 2.96
N ILE A 2 -2.25 16.56 2.46
CA ILE A 2 -0.82 16.43 2.79
C ILE A 2 -0.02 16.76 1.53
N GLU A 3 1.03 17.58 1.66
CA GLU A 3 1.90 17.97 0.55
C GLU A 3 3.36 17.75 0.93
N ALA A 4 4.06 16.90 0.20
CA ALA A 4 5.51 16.74 0.26
C ALA A 4 6.14 17.55 -0.86
N ILE A 5 7.14 18.39 -0.55
CA ILE A 5 7.76 19.33 -1.50
C ILE A 5 9.27 19.16 -1.44
N GLY A 6 9.86 18.57 -2.48
CA GLY A 6 11.29 18.35 -2.62
C GLY A 6 11.93 17.59 -1.46
N LEU A 7 11.17 16.68 -0.83
CA LEU A 7 11.52 16.02 0.41
C LEU A 7 12.73 15.11 0.24
N THR A 8 13.77 15.34 1.02
CA THR A 8 15.00 14.54 1.00
C THR A 8 15.40 14.15 2.42
N LYS A 9 15.81 12.89 2.60
CA LYS A 9 16.36 12.38 3.87
C LYS A 9 17.61 11.56 3.65
N ARG A 10 18.66 11.92 4.36
CA ARG A 10 19.93 11.18 4.40
C ARG A 10 20.20 10.72 5.83
N TYR A 11 20.68 9.48 5.95
CA TYR A 11 21.23 8.92 7.17
C TYR A 11 22.70 8.57 6.91
N GLY A 12 23.61 9.41 7.35
CA GLY A 12 25.03 9.29 6.98
C GLY A 12 25.20 9.32 5.46
N ASN A 13 25.74 8.26 4.88
CA ASN A 13 25.95 8.13 3.44
C ASN A 13 24.74 7.58 2.67
N THR A 14 23.73 7.08 3.38
CA THR A 14 22.55 6.47 2.74
C THR A 14 21.46 7.52 2.51
N VAL A 15 20.97 7.62 1.28
CA VAL A 15 19.82 8.46 0.92
C VAL A 15 18.56 7.59 0.99
N ALA A 16 17.72 7.83 2.00
CA ALA A 16 16.48 7.09 2.20
C ALA A 16 15.31 7.68 1.40
N VAL A 17 15.30 9.00 1.17
CA VAL A 17 14.31 9.71 0.36
C VAL A 17 15.04 10.79 -0.43
N ARG A 18 14.75 10.96 -1.72
CA ARG A 18 15.41 11.88 -2.62
C ARG A 18 14.42 12.71 -3.42
N ASN A 19 14.41 14.01 -3.19
CA ASN A 19 13.61 15.01 -3.91
C ASN A 19 12.14 14.58 -4.17
N LEU A 20 11.50 13.97 -3.16
CA LEU A 20 10.19 13.41 -3.28
C LEU A 20 9.12 14.52 -3.16
N SER A 21 8.26 14.64 -4.19
CA SER A 21 7.15 15.60 -4.21
C SER A 21 5.86 14.89 -4.60
N PHE A 22 4.82 15.02 -3.77
CA PHE A 22 3.48 14.48 -4.03
C PHE A 22 2.44 15.20 -3.18
N ALA A 23 1.16 15.00 -3.52
CA ALA A 23 0.03 15.53 -2.75
C ALA A 23 -1.02 14.46 -2.47
N VAL A 24 -1.53 14.41 -1.24
CA VAL A 24 -2.63 13.53 -0.81
C VAL A 24 -3.88 14.38 -0.62
N LYS A 25 -4.91 14.10 -1.42
CA LYS A 25 -6.15 14.91 -1.49
C LYS A 25 -7.22 14.38 -0.52
N PRO A 26 -8.12 15.23 -0.03
CA PRO A 26 -9.27 14.83 0.77
C PRO A 26 -10.29 14.01 -0.04
N GLY A 27 -11.15 13.26 0.67
CA GLY A 27 -12.23 12.47 0.09
C GLY A 27 -11.77 11.20 -0.64
N LYS A 28 -10.51 10.78 -0.44
CA LYS A 28 -9.94 9.62 -1.11
C LYS A 28 -9.04 8.82 -0.18
N VAL A 29 -8.95 7.51 -0.46
CA VAL A 29 -7.90 6.66 0.09
C VAL A 29 -6.72 6.68 -0.88
N THR A 30 -5.60 7.25 -0.44
CA THR A 30 -4.35 7.27 -1.22
C THR A 30 -3.40 6.22 -0.69
N GLY A 31 -3.07 5.24 -1.53
CA GLY A 31 -2.09 4.20 -1.25
C GLY A 31 -0.66 4.70 -1.48
N PHE A 32 0.22 4.49 -0.53
CA PHE A 32 1.64 4.79 -0.62
C PHE A 32 2.42 3.50 -0.81
N LEU A 33 2.77 3.20 -2.04
CA LEU A 33 3.33 1.93 -2.48
C LEU A 33 4.83 2.02 -2.75
N GLY A 34 5.51 0.93 -2.46
CA GLY A 34 6.93 0.77 -2.76
C GLY A 34 7.48 -0.46 -2.06
N PRO A 35 8.61 -1.02 -2.54
CA PRO A 35 9.25 -2.16 -1.90
C PRO A 35 9.74 -1.80 -0.48
N ASN A 36 10.12 -2.81 0.29
CA ASN A 36 10.76 -2.59 1.58
C ASN A 36 12.05 -1.79 1.38
N GLY A 37 12.28 -0.79 2.22
CA GLY A 37 13.41 0.12 2.09
C GLY A 37 13.21 1.27 1.08
N ALA A 38 12.07 1.36 0.38
CA ALA A 38 11.81 2.45 -0.58
C ALA A 38 11.63 3.85 0.04
N GLY A 39 11.56 3.95 1.38
CA GLY A 39 11.44 5.24 2.07
C GLY A 39 10.03 5.57 2.57
N LYS A 40 9.05 4.64 2.51
CA LYS A 40 7.65 4.87 2.94
C LYS A 40 7.54 5.36 4.39
N SER A 41 7.97 4.54 5.34
CA SER A 41 7.90 4.89 6.77
C SER A 41 8.74 6.13 7.10
N THR A 42 9.91 6.30 6.46
CA THR A 42 10.73 7.51 6.61
C THR A 42 9.96 8.77 6.19
N THR A 43 9.26 8.71 5.06
CA THR A 43 8.45 9.82 4.54
C THR A 43 7.30 10.14 5.51
N MET A 44 6.58 9.13 5.98
CA MET A 44 5.49 9.31 6.96
C MET A 44 6.01 9.89 8.29
N ARG A 45 7.15 9.42 8.78
CA ARG A 45 7.79 9.97 9.99
C ARG A 45 8.18 11.44 9.83
N MET A 46 8.70 11.83 8.65
CA MET A 46 8.99 13.24 8.36
C MET A 46 7.71 14.09 8.30
N ALA A 47 6.62 13.55 7.74
CA ALA A 47 5.33 14.25 7.70
C ALA A 47 4.77 14.54 9.11
N LEU A 48 5.04 13.65 10.06
CA LEU A 48 4.63 13.78 11.47
C LEU A 48 5.68 14.50 12.35
N GLY A 49 6.75 15.03 11.77
CA GLY A 49 7.81 15.69 12.51
C GLY A 49 8.61 14.79 13.45
N LEU A 50 8.48 13.46 13.32
CA LEU A 50 9.26 12.47 14.07
C LEU A 50 10.70 12.39 13.59
N ASP A 51 10.91 12.66 12.31
CA ASP A 51 12.22 12.80 11.68
C ASP A 51 12.32 14.14 10.96
N ASN A 52 13.44 14.84 11.10
CA ASN A 52 13.68 16.06 10.35
C ASN A 52 14.15 15.72 8.93
N PRO A 53 13.59 16.31 7.86
CA PRO A 53 14.14 16.18 6.52
C PRO A 53 15.53 16.82 6.43
N THR A 54 16.37 16.31 5.53
CA THR A 54 17.66 16.94 5.19
C THR A 54 17.43 18.20 4.33
N SER A 55 16.44 18.15 3.42
CA SER A 55 15.94 19.29 2.66
C SER A 55 14.49 19.04 2.23
N GLY A 56 13.83 20.10 1.78
CA GLY A 56 12.40 20.07 1.48
C GLY A 56 11.54 20.13 2.73
N GLU A 57 10.24 19.97 2.56
CA GLU A 57 9.28 20.03 3.67
C GLU A 57 8.02 19.23 3.40
N VAL A 58 7.26 18.93 4.46
CA VAL A 58 5.90 18.42 4.39
C VAL A 58 4.96 19.42 5.04
N ARG A 59 3.82 19.69 4.39
CA ARG A 59 2.74 20.54 4.88
C ARG A 59 1.46 19.74 5.05
N ILE A 60 0.76 20.03 6.13
CA ILE A 60 -0.55 19.46 6.48
C ILE A 60 -1.53 20.65 6.45
N ASP A 61 -2.37 20.72 5.42
CA ASP A 61 -3.22 21.87 5.11
C ASP A 61 -2.47 23.20 5.15
N GLY A 62 -1.28 23.23 4.56
CA GLY A 62 -0.42 24.41 4.46
C GLY A 62 0.51 24.66 5.66
N GLU A 63 0.34 23.97 6.79
CA GLU A 63 1.16 24.12 7.99
C GLU A 63 2.14 22.95 8.17
N LYS A 64 3.28 23.19 8.84
CA LYS A 64 4.17 22.10 9.27
C LYS A 64 3.59 21.43 10.51
N TYR A 65 3.76 20.11 10.63
CA TYR A 65 3.24 19.36 11.78
C TYR A 65 3.64 19.96 13.15
N ARG A 66 4.89 20.42 13.28
CA ARG A 66 5.43 21.01 14.52
C ARG A 66 4.76 22.34 14.92
N ASP A 67 4.11 23.02 13.97
CA ASP A 67 3.49 24.31 14.17
C ASP A 67 1.99 24.15 14.56
N LEU A 68 1.45 22.92 14.45
CA LEU A 68 0.08 22.59 14.82
C LEU A 68 -0.11 22.64 16.35
N LYS A 69 -1.07 23.43 16.82
CA LYS A 69 -1.35 23.61 18.25
C LYS A 69 -1.89 22.35 18.93
N TYR A 70 -2.76 21.61 18.24
CA TYR A 70 -3.37 20.35 18.70
C TYR A 70 -3.32 19.32 17.56
N PRO A 71 -2.13 18.71 17.31
CA PRO A 71 -1.92 17.92 16.11
C PRO A 71 -2.90 16.74 15.98
N LEU A 72 -3.27 16.06 17.10
CA LEU A 72 -4.22 14.93 17.03
C LEU A 72 -5.64 15.32 16.59
N ARG A 73 -6.00 16.60 16.62
CA ARG A 73 -7.28 17.08 16.06
C ARG A 73 -7.22 17.35 14.57
N LYS A 74 -6.01 17.46 14.01
CA LYS A 74 -5.78 17.73 12.59
C LYS A 74 -5.41 16.48 11.83
N ILE A 75 -4.48 15.69 12.41
CA ILE A 75 -3.98 14.46 11.83
C ILE A 75 -3.88 13.35 12.87
N GLY A 76 -4.51 12.23 12.60
CA GLY A 76 -4.36 10.98 13.34
C GLY A 76 -3.40 10.05 12.62
N ALA A 77 -2.48 9.42 13.33
CA ALA A 77 -1.49 8.57 12.71
C ALA A 77 -1.27 7.26 13.48
N LEU A 78 -1.06 6.19 12.73
CA LEU A 78 -0.52 4.92 13.19
C LEU A 78 0.77 4.67 12.43
N VAL A 79 1.92 4.78 13.11
CA VAL A 79 3.25 4.53 12.53
C VAL A 79 3.85 3.23 13.06
N ASP A 80 3.71 2.97 14.37
CA ASP A 80 4.15 1.73 15.00
C ASP A 80 3.18 1.36 16.14
N PRO A 81 2.50 0.21 16.06
CA PRO A 81 1.55 -0.22 17.09
C PRO A 81 2.22 -0.60 18.42
N LYS A 82 3.55 -0.79 18.44
CA LYS A 82 4.31 -1.20 19.64
C LYS A 82 4.77 -0.05 20.52
N TRP A 83 4.52 1.20 20.16
CA TRP A 83 4.96 2.37 20.94
C TRP A 83 4.11 2.68 22.18
N VAL A 84 3.33 1.73 22.64
CA VAL A 84 2.57 1.84 23.86
C VAL A 84 3.31 1.18 25.02
N HIS A 85 3.40 1.87 26.17
CA HIS A 85 4.05 1.30 27.34
C HIS A 85 3.31 0.02 27.81
N PRO A 86 3.98 -1.14 27.92
CA PRO A 86 3.34 -2.45 28.11
C PRO A 86 2.50 -2.54 29.39
N ASN A 87 2.90 -1.84 30.47
CA ASN A 87 2.18 -1.82 31.75
C ASN A 87 1.05 -0.79 31.82
N ARG A 88 0.73 -0.10 30.72
CA ARG A 88 -0.39 0.84 30.64
C ARG A 88 -1.59 0.15 30.05
N SER A 89 -2.79 0.35 30.63
CA SER A 89 -4.02 -0.15 30.00
C SER A 89 -4.36 0.64 28.73
N ALA A 90 -5.10 0.04 27.81
CA ALA A 90 -5.53 0.71 26.57
C ALA A 90 -6.29 2.01 26.86
N ARG A 91 -7.24 1.97 27.83
CA ARG A 91 -7.97 3.17 28.27
C ARG A 91 -7.04 4.25 28.85
N ALA A 92 -6.09 3.87 29.71
CA ALA A 92 -5.13 4.82 30.30
C ALA A 92 -4.21 5.45 29.26
N HIS A 93 -3.83 4.68 28.23
CA HIS A 93 -3.05 5.19 27.09
C HIS A 93 -3.84 6.26 26.31
N LEU A 94 -5.07 5.96 25.90
CA LEU A 94 -5.93 6.91 25.19
C LEU A 94 -6.28 8.12 26.06
N ALA A 95 -6.47 7.94 27.37
CA ALA A 95 -6.72 9.05 28.31
C ALA A 95 -5.51 10.01 28.42
N TRP A 96 -4.30 9.47 28.38
CA TRP A 96 -3.08 10.29 28.34
C TRP A 96 -3.00 11.10 27.03
N MET A 97 -3.25 10.48 25.88
CA MET A 97 -3.29 11.17 24.58
C MET A 97 -4.40 12.23 24.52
N ALA A 98 -5.58 11.92 25.04
CA ALA A 98 -6.71 12.84 25.06
C ALA A 98 -6.40 14.10 25.89
N ARG A 99 -5.82 13.92 27.09
CA ARG A 99 -5.47 15.05 27.98
C ARG A 99 -4.45 15.97 27.35
N SER A 100 -3.39 15.45 26.72
CA SER A 100 -2.33 16.27 26.08
C SER A 100 -2.84 17.07 24.88
N ASN A 101 -3.94 16.64 24.25
CA ASN A 101 -4.56 17.33 23.11
C ASN A 101 -5.91 17.98 23.42
N ARG A 102 -6.30 18.07 24.71
CA ARG A 102 -7.58 18.65 25.19
C ARG A 102 -8.81 18.00 24.52
N ILE A 103 -8.74 16.70 24.29
CA ILE A 103 -9.83 15.92 23.71
C ILE A 103 -10.78 15.48 24.83
N PRO A 104 -12.11 15.56 24.65
CA PRO A 104 -13.07 15.12 25.65
C PRO A 104 -12.95 13.62 25.97
N VAL A 105 -13.09 13.27 27.27
CA VAL A 105 -12.94 11.87 27.74
C VAL A 105 -13.92 10.90 27.08
N ARG A 106 -15.13 11.35 26.73
CA ARG A 106 -16.13 10.56 26.01
C ARG A 106 -15.61 9.95 24.72
N ARG A 107 -14.68 10.63 24.01
CA ARG A 107 -14.07 10.13 22.78
C ARG A 107 -13.32 8.81 22.97
N ILE A 108 -12.83 8.55 24.19
CA ILE A 108 -12.11 7.31 24.50
C ILE A 108 -13.05 6.11 24.36
N ASP A 109 -14.27 6.20 24.87
CA ASP A 109 -15.24 5.12 24.78
C ASP A 109 -15.71 4.92 23.34
N GLU A 110 -15.96 6.01 22.62
CA GLU A 110 -16.35 5.99 21.20
C GLU A 110 -15.30 5.29 20.32
N VAL A 111 -14.01 5.62 20.48
CA VAL A 111 -12.97 4.99 19.66
C VAL A 111 -12.67 3.55 20.06
N LEU A 112 -12.76 3.22 21.37
CA LEU A 112 -12.63 1.84 21.85
C LEU A 112 -13.74 0.95 21.30
N ASP A 113 -14.96 1.45 21.23
CA ASP A 113 -16.09 0.76 20.62
C ASP A 113 -15.89 0.58 19.11
N THR A 114 -15.50 1.65 18.41
CA THR A 114 -15.22 1.63 16.97
C THR A 114 -14.21 0.54 16.60
N VAL A 115 -13.15 0.33 17.40
CA VAL A 115 -12.11 -0.67 17.11
C VAL A 115 -12.36 -2.03 17.78
N GLY A 116 -13.49 -2.21 18.52
CA GLY A 116 -13.84 -3.46 19.18
C GLY A 116 -12.97 -3.82 20.39
N LEU A 117 -12.41 -2.83 21.11
CA LEU A 117 -11.55 -3.06 22.28
C LEU A 117 -12.22 -2.73 23.62
N THR A 118 -13.50 -2.39 23.66
CA THR A 118 -14.24 -1.99 24.88
C THR A 118 -14.10 -3.02 25.99
N ALA A 119 -14.30 -4.30 25.72
CA ALA A 119 -14.23 -5.39 26.72
C ALA A 119 -12.85 -5.58 27.36
N VAL A 120 -11.79 -5.14 26.68
CA VAL A 120 -10.40 -5.30 27.12
C VAL A 120 -9.70 -3.96 27.44
N ALA A 121 -10.44 -2.86 27.43
CA ALA A 121 -9.91 -1.50 27.62
C ALA A 121 -9.13 -1.30 28.93
N GLY A 122 -9.48 -2.05 29.97
CA GLY A 122 -8.79 -2.03 31.27
C GLY A 122 -7.54 -2.91 31.36
N LYS A 123 -7.31 -3.79 30.39
CA LYS A 123 -6.14 -4.70 30.38
C LYS A 123 -4.86 -3.98 29.93
N ASN A 124 -3.73 -4.40 30.50
CA ASN A 124 -2.41 -3.89 30.11
C ASN A 124 -2.08 -4.28 28.66
N VAL A 125 -1.55 -3.32 27.90
CA VAL A 125 -1.25 -3.50 26.46
C VAL A 125 -0.14 -4.54 26.22
N GLY A 126 0.74 -4.78 27.19
CA GLY A 126 1.78 -5.82 27.08
C GLY A 126 1.23 -7.24 26.88
N GLY A 127 -0.05 -7.49 27.21
CA GLY A 127 -0.73 -8.74 26.95
C GLY A 127 -1.58 -8.76 25.67
N PHE A 128 -1.52 -7.71 24.84
CA PHE A 128 -2.28 -7.63 23.61
C PHE A 128 -1.63 -8.46 22.49
N SER A 129 -2.47 -9.08 21.66
CA SER A 129 -2.02 -9.63 20.39
C SER A 129 -1.56 -8.49 19.46
N LEU A 130 -0.84 -8.83 18.38
CA LEU A 130 -0.45 -7.83 17.39
C LEU A 130 -1.67 -7.12 16.79
N GLY A 131 -2.74 -7.86 16.46
CA GLY A 131 -3.99 -7.29 15.96
C GLY A 131 -4.69 -6.38 16.97
N MET A 132 -4.69 -6.73 18.27
CA MET A 132 -5.22 -5.84 19.31
C MET A 132 -4.39 -4.56 19.45
N SER A 133 -3.06 -4.65 19.35
CA SER A 133 -2.16 -3.49 19.38
C SER A 133 -2.38 -2.58 18.17
N GLN A 134 -2.59 -3.17 17.00
CA GLN A 134 -2.94 -2.47 15.77
C GLN A 134 -4.27 -1.70 15.91
N ARG A 135 -5.31 -2.37 16.40
CA ARG A 135 -6.61 -1.76 16.68
C ARG A 135 -6.50 -0.61 17.70
N LEU A 136 -5.66 -0.76 18.73
CA LEU A 136 -5.42 0.32 19.71
C LEU A 136 -4.70 1.52 19.06
N GLY A 137 -3.74 1.28 18.18
CA GLY A 137 -3.07 2.34 17.41
C GLY A 137 -4.04 3.10 16.52
N ILE A 138 -4.97 2.38 15.86
CA ILE A 138 -6.05 2.98 15.06
C ILE A 138 -6.99 3.80 15.96
N ALA A 139 -7.35 3.30 17.17
CA ALA A 139 -8.13 4.07 18.14
C ALA A 139 -7.43 5.37 18.52
N GLY A 140 -6.10 5.34 18.73
CA GLY A 140 -5.30 6.52 18.98
C GLY A 140 -5.32 7.52 17.83
N ALA A 141 -5.26 7.04 16.60
CA ALA A 141 -5.36 7.87 15.41
C ALA A 141 -6.74 8.53 15.26
N LEU A 142 -7.82 7.81 15.60
CA LEU A 142 -9.20 8.33 15.53
C LEU A 142 -9.59 9.23 16.72
N LEU A 143 -8.80 9.27 17.80
CA LEU A 143 -9.16 9.88 19.07
C LEU A 143 -9.52 11.36 18.96
N GLY A 144 -8.75 12.11 18.17
CA GLY A 144 -8.94 13.55 17.97
C GLY A 144 -10.03 13.91 16.96
N ASP A 145 -10.69 12.93 16.35
CA ASP A 145 -11.62 13.11 15.23
C ASP A 145 -11.01 13.90 14.05
N PRO A 146 -9.81 13.52 13.59
CA PRO A 146 -9.03 14.32 12.66
C PRO A 146 -9.58 14.27 11.24
N GLU A 147 -9.35 15.35 10.47
CA GLU A 147 -9.66 15.42 9.03
C GLU A 147 -8.68 14.60 8.19
N ILE A 148 -7.49 14.29 8.72
CA ILE A 148 -6.43 13.57 8.01
C ILE A 148 -6.03 12.34 8.82
N LEU A 149 -5.93 11.21 8.16
CA LEU A 149 -5.51 9.93 8.74
C LEU A 149 -4.33 9.36 7.97
N MET A 150 -3.32 8.94 8.70
CA MET A 150 -2.09 8.37 8.16
C MET A 150 -1.82 7.02 8.81
N PHE A 151 -1.77 5.95 8.01
CA PHE A 151 -1.57 4.59 8.50
C PHE A 151 -0.35 3.95 7.82
N ASP A 152 0.66 3.59 8.61
CA ASP A 152 1.82 2.84 8.13
C ASP A 152 1.59 1.35 8.35
N GLU A 153 1.40 0.59 7.24
CA GLU A 153 1.19 -0.85 7.22
C GLU A 153 0.05 -1.32 8.17
N PRO A 154 -1.16 -0.75 8.13
CA PRO A 154 -2.19 -0.98 9.16
C PRO A 154 -2.78 -2.38 9.15
N VAL A 155 -2.61 -3.15 8.07
CA VAL A 155 -3.12 -4.52 7.92
C VAL A 155 -2.21 -5.58 8.55
N ASN A 156 -0.97 -5.22 8.88
CA ASN A 156 -0.01 -6.17 9.42
C ASN A 156 -0.48 -6.75 10.76
N GLY A 157 -0.56 -8.08 10.81
CA GLY A 157 -0.96 -8.82 12.02
C GLY A 157 -2.45 -8.82 12.32
N LEU A 158 -3.28 -8.35 11.39
CA LEU A 158 -4.72 -8.56 11.41
C LEU A 158 -5.08 -9.89 10.74
N ASP A 159 -6.13 -10.50 11.23
CA ASP A 159 -6.80 -11.62 10.57
C ASP A 159 -7.64 -11.13 9.37
N PRO A 160 -8.14 -12.02 8.50
CA PRO A 160 -8.92 -11.61 7.32
C PRO A 160 -10.13 -10.74 7.64
N GLU A 161 -10.80 -10.97 8.78
CA GLU A 161 -11.92 -10.14 9.23
C GLU A 161 -11.43 -8.73 9.63
N GLY A 162 -10.30 -8.64 10.32
CA GLY A 162 -9.66 -7.38 10.68
C GLY A 162 -9.20 -6.57 9.46
N ILE A 163 -8.69 -7.24 8.42
CA ILE A 163 -8.32 -6.60 7.15
C ILE A 163 -9.56 -6.01 6.46
N LEU A 164 -10.64 -6.78 6.38
CA LEU A 164 -11.91 -6.30 5.81
C LEU A 164 -12.46 -5.12 6.61
N TRP A 165 -12.42 -5.20 7.96
CA TRP A 165 -12.87 -4.14 8.84
C TRP A 165 -12.09 -2.83 8.63
N ILE A 166 -10.75 -2.88 8.59
CA ILE A 166 -9.94 -1.65 8.41
C ILE A 166 -10.12 -1.05 7.01
N ARG A 167 -10.28 -1.88 5.97
CA ARG A 167 -10.60 -1.42 4.61
C ARG A 167 -11.92 -0.65 4.60
N ASN A 168 -12.98 -1.22 5.16
CA ASN A 168 -14.28 -0.58 5.25
C ASN A 168 -14.23 0.71 6.08
N LEU A 169 -13.43 0.74 7.14
CA LEU A 169 -13.19 1.95 7.93
C LEU A 169 -12.54 3.04 7.08
N MET A 170 -11.49 2.73 6.33
CA MET A 170 -10.80 3.70 5.48
C MET A 170 -11.70 4.27 4.38
N HIS A 171 -12.51 3.43 3.72
CA HIS A 171 -13.48 3.87 2.73
C HIS A 171 -14.51 4.83 3.36
N ARG A 172 -15.14 4.44 4.48
CA ARG A 172 -16.10 5.29 5.17
C ARG A 172 -15.51 6.66 5.55
N LEU A 173 -14.29 6.68 6.07
CA LEU A 173 -13.61 7.94 6.43
C LEU A 173 -13.33 8.82 5.21
N ALA A 174 -12.98 8.23 4.07
CA ALA A 174 -12.81 8.95 2.81
C ALA A 174 -14.15 9.46 2.27
N ASP A 175 -15.22 8.67 2.35
CA ASP A 175 -16.59 9.09 1.94
C ASP A 175 -17.13 10.22 2.82
N GLU A 176 -16.70 10.32 4.09
CA GLU A 176 -16.94 11.47 4.97
C GLU A 176 -16.13 12.73 4.55
N GLY A 177 -15.33 12.65 3.48
CA GLY A 177 -14.50 13.75 2.98
C GLY A 177 -13.12 13.85 3.63
N ARG A 178 -12.74 12.92 4.51
CA ARG A 178 -11.41 12.93 5.15
C ARG A 178 -10.30 12.52 4.18
N THR A 179 -9.09 12.95 4.47
CA THR A 179 -7.88 12.51 3.77
C THR A 179 -7.37 11.23 4.40
N VAL A 180 -7.30 10.13 3.65
CA VAL A 180 -6.73 8.87 4.13
C VAL A 180 -5.47 8.54 3.35
N PHE A 181 -4.33 8.44 4.05
CA PHE A 181 -3.03 8.10 3.48
C PHE A 181 -2.52 6.82 4.13
N VAL A 182 -2.34 5.77 3.34
CA VAL A 182 -2.03 4.43 3.84
C VAL A 182 -0.83 3.83 3.10
N SER A 183 0.19 3.39 3.82
CA SER A 183 1.27 2.61 3.23
C SER A 183 0.92 1.13 3.24
N SER A 184 1.38 0.42 2.20
CA SER A 184 1.37 -1.04 2.18
C SER A 184 2.46 -1.57 1.23
N HIS A 185 2.90 -2.78 1.50
CA HIS A 185 3.67 -3.61 0.57
C HIS A 185 2.80 -4.72 -0.07
N LEU A 186 1.55 -4.88 0.40
CA LEU A 186 0.57 -5.85 -0.13
C LEU A 186 -0.26 -5.18 -1.22
N LEU A 187 0.11 -5.43 -2.48
CA LEU A 187 -0.51 -4.80 -3.64
C LEU A 187 -1.96 -5.24 -3.85
N SER A 188 -2.26 -6.52 -3.61
CA SER A 188 -3.62 -7.07 -3.66
C SER A 188 -4.58 -6.34 -2.72
N GLU A 189 -4.16 -6.11 -1.46
CA GLU A 189 -4.98 -5.35 -0.51
C GLU A 189 -5.14 -3.90 -0.95
N MET A 190 -4.09 -3.31 -1.51
CA MET A 190 -4.12 -1.92 -1.94
C MET A 190 -5.00 -1.70 -3.16
N SER A 191 -5.07 -2.67 -4.08
CA SER A 191 -5.96 -2.64 -5.24
C SER A 191 -7.45 -2.57 -4.85
N LEU A 192 -7.81 -3.14 -3.69
CA LEU A 192 -9.17 -3.16 -3.14
C LEU A 192 -9.46 -1.94 -2.24
N THR A 193 -8.44 -1.21 -1.81
CA THR A 193 -8.56 -0.16 -0.79
C THR A 193 -8.33 1.24 -1.34
N ALA A 194 -7.27 1.43 -2.14
CA ALA A 194 -6.86 2.75 -2.60
C ALA A 194 -7.52 3.13 -3.93
N THR A 195 -8.00 4.37 -4.01
CA THR A 195 -8.50 4.98 -5.25
C THR A 195 -7.41 5.79 -5.97
N GLU A 196 -6.42 6.29 -5.22
CA GLU A 196 -5.25 7.01 -5.73
C GLU A 196 -3.98 6.31 -5.23
N LEU A 197 -2.92 6.39 -6.00
CA LEU A 197 -1.62 5.81 -5.67
C LEU A 197 -0.51 6.85 -5.73
N VAL A 198 0.40 6.76 -4.78
CA VAL A 198 1.74 7.36 -4.82
C VAL A 198 2.72 6.20 -4.75
N VAL A 199 3.43 5.94 -5.85
CA VAL A 199 4.36 4.82 -5.99
C VAL A 199 5.78 5.34 -5.92
N ILE A 200 6.57 4.78 -5.02
CA ILE A 200 7.97 5.16 -4.84
C ILE A 200 8.92 3.96 -4.99
N GLY A 201 10.14 4.24 -5.44
CA GLY A 201 11.25 3.28 -5.50
C GLY A 201 12.56 3.99 -5.20
N ARG A 202 13.43 3.37 -4.40
CA ARG A 202 14.75 3.93 -4.01
C ARG A 202 14.68 5.37 -3.49
N GLY A 203 13.59 5.72 -2.82
CA GLY A 203 13.38 7.05 -2.26
C GLY A 203 12.86 8.10 -3.22
N GLU A 204 12.55 7.76 -4.46
CA GLU A 204 12.08 8.67 -5.52
C GLU A 204 10.64 8.35 -5.94
N LEU A 205 9.91 9.34 -6.45
CA LEU A 205 8.58 9.17 -7.01
C LEU A 205 8.66 8.46 -8.36
N ILE A 206 7.96 7.34 -8.49
CA ILE A 206 7.80 6.62 -9.76
C ILE A 206 6.52 7.09 -10.46
N SER A 207 5.40 7.14 -9.73
CA SER A 207 4.11 7.55 -10.29
C SER A 207 3.19 8.10 -9.21
N GLN A 208 2.33 9.06 -9.61
CA GLN A 208 1.16 9.48 -8.85
C GLN A 208 -0.03 9.54 -9.81
N CYS A 209 -1.02 8.67 -9.62
CA CYS A 209 -2.20 8.57 -10.48
C CYS A 209 -3.31 7.78 -9.77
N SER A 210 -4.49 7.66 -10.38
CA SER A 210 -5.53 6.75 -9.89
C SER A 210 -5.09 5.27 -10.00
N THR A 211 -5.66 4.42 -9.15
CA THR A 211 -5.39 2.96 -9.20
C THR A 211 -5.74 2.38 -10.57
N GLY A 212 -6.86 2.83 -11.17
CA GLY A 212 -7.26 2.40 -12.51
C GLY A 212 -6.27 2.79 -13.59
N GLU A 213 -5.79 4.06 -13.57
CA GLU A 213 -4.77 4.53 -14.53
C GLU A 213 -3.43 3.80 -14.37
N PHE A 214 -3.03 3.49 -13.13
CA PHE A 214 -1.79 2.76 -12.86
C PHE A 214 -1.84 1.35 -13.46
N VAL A 215 -2.94 0.63 -13.22
CA VAL A 215 -3.19 -0.69 -13.79
C VAL A 215 -3.27 -0.63 -15.32
N ALA A 216 -3.97 0.36 -15.87
CA ALA A 216 -4.11 0.52 -17.33
C ALA A 216 -2.78 0.81 -18.05
N ARG A 217 -1.85 1.55 -17.41
CA ARG A 217 -0.52 1.85 -18.00
C ARG A 217 0.38 0.62 -18.14
N ALA A 218 0.21 -0.36 -17.26
CA ALA A 218 1.00 -1.58 -17.26
C ALA A 218 0.27 -2.77 -17.88
N SER A 219 -1.03 -2.63 -18.13
CA SER A 219 -1.80 -3.62 -18.83
C SER A 219 -1.55 -3.45 -20.32
N ASP A 220 -0.72 -4.31 -20.91
CA ASP A 220 -1.02 -4.74 -22.28
C ASP A 220 -2.42 -5.37 -22.18
N ASN A 221 -3.47 -4.61 -22.59
CA ASN A 221 -4.83 -5.13 -22.63
C ASN A 221 -4.78 -6.42 -23.46
N SER A 222 -4.70 -7.55 -22.79
CA SER A 222 -4.59 -8.84 -23.42
C SER A 222 -5.85 -9.65 -23.17
N VAL A 223 -6.20 -10.49 -24.11
CA VAL A 223 -7.34 -11.40 -24.02
C VAL A 223 -6.80 -12.83 -24.03
N ARG A 224 -7.15 -13.58 -23.00
CA ARG A 224 -6.85 -15.01 -22.97
C ARG A 224 -7.87 -15.75 -23.81
N VAL A 225 -7.37 -16.56 -24.75
CA VAL A 225 -8.20 -17.30 -25.69
C VAL A 225 -7.83 -18.77 -25.64
N ARG A 226 -8.84 -19.65 -25.52
CA ARG A 226 -8.68 -21.11 -25.64
C ARG A 226 -9.65 -21.65 -26.67
N GLY A 227 -9.23 -22.68 -27.35
CA GLY A 227 -10.05 -23.36 -28.34
C GLY A 227 -9.34 -24.55 -28.93
N PRO A 228 -10.03 -25.41 -29.68
CA PRO A 228 -9.45 -26.64 -30.26
C PRO A 228 -8.50 -26.34 -31.43
N GLN A 229 -8.54 -25.15 -32.01
CA GLN A 229 -7.85 -24.78 -33.24
C GLN A 229 -6.91 -23.59 -33.03
N LEU A 230 -6.18 -23.54 -31.89
CA LEU A 230 -5.28 -22.44 -31.52
C LEU A 230 -4.25 -22.06 -32.62
N PRO A 231 -3.59 -23.01 -33.34
CA PRO A 231 -2.65 -22.65 -34.40
C PRO A 231 -3.29 -21.84 -35.53
N ARG A 232 -4.52 -22.20 -35.93
CA ARG A 232 -5.27 -21.48 -36.96
C ARG A 232 -5.74 -20.10 -36.47
N LEU A 233 -6.22 -20.04 -35.24
CA LEU A 233 -6.60 -18.79 -34.60
C LEU A 233 -5.40 -17.83 -34.49
N ARG A 234 -4.23 -18.34 -34.11
CA ARG A 234 -2.99 -17.56 -34.04
C ARG A 234 -2.63 -16.92 -35.39
N GLN A 235 -2.67 -17.72 -36.49
CA GLN A 235 -2.39 -17.19 -37.83
C GLN A 235 -3.37 -16.09 -38.22
N LEU A 236 -4.65 -16.28 -37.94
CA LEU A 236 -5.71 -15.31 -38.22
C LEU A 236 -5.46 -14.00 -37.49
N LEU A 237 -5.27 -14.07 -36.16
CA LEU A 237 -5.11 -12.87 -35.31
C LEU A 237 -3.78 -12.14 -35.58
N ALA A 238 -2.72 -12.87 -35.87
CA ALA A 238 -1.45 -12.27 -36.31
C ALA A 238 -1.58 -11.53 -37.65
N GLY A 239 -2.41 -12.05 -38.56
CA GLY A 239 -2.69 -11.41 -39.86
C GLY A 239 -3.43 -10.09 -39.76
N ILE A 240 -4.15 -9.83 -38.67
CA ILE A 240 -4.83 -8.55 -38.39
C ILE A 240 -4.05 -7.65 -37.39
N GLY A 241 -2.78 -8.00 -37.12
CA GLY A 241 -1.84 -7.13 -36.36
C GLY A 241 -1.82 -7.35 -34.84
N ALA A 242 -2.43 -8.42 -34.32
CA ALA A 242 -2.35 -8.74 -32.91
C ALA A 242 -0.96 -9.30 -32.53
N ARG A 243 -0.48 -8.96 -31.34
CA ARG A 243 0.66 -9.63 -30.70
C ARG A 243 0.13 -10.82 -29.91
N ILE A 244 0.77 -12.00 -30.06
CA ILE A 244 0.27 -13.24 -29.51
C ILE A 244 1.39 -14.00 -28.80
N ASP A 245 1.19 -14.26 -27.53
CA ASP A 245 2.06 -15.08 -26.70
C ASP A 245 1.37 -16.41 -26.36
N ASP A 246 2.12 -17.51 -26.35
CA ASP A 246 1.61 -18.84 -25.96
C ASP A 246 1.69 -18.96 -24.44
N VAL A 247 0.61 -19.42 -23.81
CA VAL A 247 0.53 -19.68 -22.38
C VAL A 247 0.04 -21.11 -22.15
N THR A 248 0.74 -21.84 -21.30
CA THR A 248 0.34 -23.18 -20.85
C THR A 248 0.23 -23.18 -19.34
N ASP A 249 -0.92 -23.58 -18.82
CA ASP A 249 -1.18 -23.72 -17.39
C ASP A 249 -1.99 -24.99 -17.09
N GLU A 250 -2.46 -25.14 -15.87
CA GLU A 250 -3.27 -26.29 -15.43
C GLU A 250 -4.54 -26.52 -16.27
N ALA A 251 -5.07 -25.44 -16.85
CA ALA A 251 -6.25 -25.51 -17.72
C ALA A 251 -5.91 -25.86 -19.19
N GLY A 252 -4.62 -25.99 -19.54
CA GLY A 252 -4.09 -26.35 -20.85
C GLY A 252 -3.55 -25.18 -21.67
N ASN A 253 -3.34 -25.38 -22.95
CA ASN A 253 -2.79 -24.38 -23.86
C ASN A 253 -3.79 -23.25 -24.12
N ALA A 254 -3.30 -22.00 -24.09
CA ALA A 254 -4.05 -20.80 -24.39
C ALA A 254 -3.19 -19.82 -25.21
N LEU A 255 -3.82 -18.87 -25.87
CA LEU A 255 -3.16 -17.71 -26.47
C LEU A 255 -3.47 -16.48 -25.60
N LEU A 256 -2.46 -15.68 -25.35
CA LEU A 256 -2.59 -14.33 -24.80
C LEU A 256 -2.47 -13.34 -25.96
N VAL A 257 -3.57 -12.69 -26.28
CA VAL A 257 -3.69 -11.82 -27.46
C VAL A 257 -3.70 -10.38 -27.01
N SER A 258 -2.74 -9.57 -27.45
CA SER A 258 -2.63 -8.15 -27.18
C SER A 258 -2.90 -7.32 -28.43
N GLY A 259 -3.52 -6.13 -28.25
CA GLY A 259 -3.83 -5.23 -29.36
C GLY A 259 -5.23 -5.39 -29.96
N LEU A 260 -5.99 -6.38 -29.51
CA LEU A 260 -7.40 -6.58 -29.83
C LEU A 260 -8.22 -6.76 -28.55
N ASP A 261 -9.46 -6.32 -28.57
CA ASP A 261 -10.44 -6.59 -27.51
C ASP A 261 -11.15 -7.94 -27.71
N SER A 262 -11.93 -8.36 -26.72
CA SER A 262 -12.68 -9.61 -26.77
C SER A 262 -13.66 -9.65 -27.93
N ASP A 263 -14.29 -8.53 -28.24
CA ASP A 263 -15.32 -8.44 -29.27
C ASP A 263 -14.69 -8.67 -30.63
N GLY A 264 -13.60 -7.97 -30.96
CA GLY A 264 -12.87 -8.14 -32.21
C GLY A 264 -12.29 -9.55 -32.40
N ILE A 265 -11.79 -10.17 -31.32
CA ILE A 265 -11.31 -11.57 -31.39
C ILE A 265 -12.48 -12.53 -31.60
N GLY A 266 -13.61 -12.31 -30.90
CA GLY A 266 -14.80 -13.13 -31.03
C GLY A 266 -15.39 -13.07 -32.43
N GLU A 267 -15.51 -11.88 -33.00
CA GLU A 267 -16.01 -11.66 -34.38
C GLU A 267 -15.08 -12.30 -35.43
N ALA A 268 -13.76 -12.12 -35.29
CA ALA A 268 -12.79 -12.71 -36.18
C ALA A 268 -12.84 -14.25 -36.15
N ALA A 269 -12.97 -14.85 -34.96
CA ALA A 269 -13.10 -16.28 -34.79
C ALA A 269 -14.40 -16.80 -35.41
N ALA A 270 -15.53 -16.15 -35.15
CA ALA A 270 -16.86 -16.51 -35.68
C ALA A 270 -16.90 -16.46 -37.22
N ALA A 271 -16.38 -15.38 -37.83
CA ALA A 271 -16.30 -15.20 -39.26
C ALA A 271 -15.48 -16.30 -39.98
N ASN A 272 -14.54 -16.93 -39.25
CA ASN A 272 -13.68 -17.99 -39.78
C ASN A 272 -14.07 -19.41 -39.29
N GLY A 273 -15.22 -19.56 -38.63
CA GLY A 273 -15.74 -20.84 -38.15
C GLY A 273 -14.87 -21.49 -37.06
N LEU A 274 -14.16 -20.68 -36.27
CA LEU A 274 -13.32 -21.16 -35.17
C LEU A 274 -14.11 -21.19 -33.86
N VAL A 275 -14.01 -22.30 -33.15
CA VAL A 275 -14.67 -22.49 -31.85
C VAL A 275 -13.75 -21.98 -30.75
N LEU A 276 -14.30 -21.13 -29.86
CA LEU A 276 -13.63 -20.66 -28.67
C LEU A 276 -14.22 -21.35 -27.43
N HIS A 277 -13.37 -21.88 -26.56
CA HIS A 277 -13.76 -22.43 -25.27
C HIS A 277 -13.61 -21.39 -24.14
N GLU A 278 -12.75 -20.41 -24.36
CA GLU A 278 -12.52 -19.29 -23.46
C GLU A 278 -12.18 -18.03 -24.25
N LEU A 279 -12.76 -16.91 -23.85
CA LEU A 279 -12.47 -15.58 -24.35
C LEU A 279 -12.56 -14.63 -23.16
N SER A 280 -11.45 -14.48 -22.44
CA SER A 280 -11.40 -13.80 -21.15
C SER A 280 -10.45 -12.60 -21.20
N PRO A 281 -10.97 -11.37 -21.07
CA PRO A 281 -10.10 -10.21 -20.94
C PRO A 281 -9.21 -10.36 -19.72
N GLN A 282 -7.91 -10.31 -19.92
CA GLN A 282 -6.93 -10.27 -18.85
C GLN A 282 -6.73 -8.81 -18.45
N ARG A 283 -7.34 -8.41 -17.35
CA ARG A 283 -7.05 -7.10 -16.78
C ARG A 283 -5.72 -7.22 -16.05
N GLY A 284 -4.78 -6.33 -16.37
CA GLY A 284 -3.54 -6.24 -15.60
C GLY A 284 -3.83 -6.09 -14.10
N SER A 285 -3.07 -6.78 -13.29
CA SER A 285 -3.17 -6.62 -11.84
C SER A 285 -2.29 -5.44 -11.37
N LEU A 286 -2.60 -4.90 -10.19
CA LEU A 286 -1.75 -3.88 -9.58
C LEU A 286 -0.32 -4.42 -9.35
N GLU A 287 -0.21 -5.74 -9.08
CA GLU A 287 1.06 -6.45 -8.93
C GLU A 287 1.88 -6.45 -10.22
N GLN A 288 1.26 -6.79 -11.35
CA GLN A 288 1.93 -6.78 -12.66
C GLN A 288 2.38 -5.36 -13.03
N ALA A 289 1.50 -4.37 -12.86
CA ALA A 289 1.79 -2.97 -13.07
C ALA A 289 2.98 -2.50 -12.21
N PHE A 290 2.97 -2.86 -10.94
CA PHE A 290 4.02 -2.51 -10.01
C PHE A 290 5.35 -3.15 -10.39
N MET A 291 5.38 -4.44 -10.71
CA MET A 291 6.60 -5.16 -11.11
C MET A 291 7.21 -4.59 -12.39
N GLN A 292 6.41 -4.26 -13.40
CA GLN A 292 6.90 -3.65 -14.64
C GLN A 292 7.50 -2.27 -14.42
N LEU A 293 6.83 -1.43 -13.60
CA LEU A 293 7.27 -0.05 -13.37
C LEU A 293 8.39 0.08 -12.32
N THR A 294 8.58 -0.94 -11.47
CA THR A 294 9.59 -0.92 -10.41
C THR A 294 10.73 -1.92 -10.63
N GLY A 295 10.71 -2.73 -11.69
CA GLY A 295 11.67 -3.81 -11.95
C GLY A 295 13.14 -3.39 -11.80
N ASP A 296 13.50 -2.19 -12.24
CA ASP A 296 14.84 -1.61 -12.09
C ASP A 296 15.09 -0.96 -10.71
N SER A 297 14.04 -0.86 -9.87
CA SER A 297 14.07 -0.10 -8.61
C SER A 297 14.16 -0.98 -7.36
N VAL A 298 14.19 -2.31 -7.49
CA VAL A 298 14.26 -3.23 -6.33
C VAL A 298 15.71 -3.38 -5.87
N GLN A 299 16.01 -2.98 -4.63
CA GLN A 299 17.36 -3.05 -4.03
C GLN A 299 17.82 -4.45 -3.63
N TYR A 300 16.92 -5.42 -3.57
CA TYR A 300 17.20 -6.80 -3.16
C TYR A 300 16.67 -7.77 -4.22
N GLN A 301 17.44 -7.98 -5.28
CA GLN A 301 17.42 -9.29 -5.93
C GLN A 301 18.21 -10.21 -5.00
N SER A 302 17.56 -11.19 -4.40
CA SER A 302 18.23 -12.31 -3.79
C SER A 302 19.04 -13.01 -4.88
N ASP A 303 20.37 -12.91 -4.78
CA ASP A 303 21.29 -13.62 -5.67
C ASP A 303 21.17 -15.13 -5.33
N PRO A 304 20.66 -16.00 -6.23
CA PRO A 304 20.50 -17.43 -5.91
C PRO A 304 21.82 -18.20 -5.90
N GLY A 305 22.97 -17.53 -5.90
CA GLY A 305 24.29 -18.10 -6.10
C GLY A 305 25.42 -17.64 -5.16
N GLY A 306 25.12 -17.05 -4.01
CA GLY A 306 26.13 -16.63 -3.04
C GLY A 306 26.76 -17.81 -2.29
N ASN A 307 27.88 -18.35 -2.78
CA ASN A 307 28.79 -19.23 -2.04
C ASN A 307 29.12 -18.60 -0.69
N ALA A 308 28.84 -19.30 0.39
CA ALA A 308 29.28 -18.95 1.74
C ALA A 308 30.83 -18.92 1.76
N PRO A 309 31.47 -17.88 2.32
CA PRO A 309 32.91 -17.93 2.52
C PRO A 309 33.27 -18.99 3.55
N ASP A 310 34.14 -19.87 3.13
CA ASP A 310 34.80 -20.93 3.89
C ASP A 310 35.35 -20.36 5.22
N ARG A 311 34.84 -20.85 6.35
CA ARG A 311 35.39 -20.51 7.66
C ARG A 311 36.68 -21.31 7.82
N ALA A 312 37.82 -20.63 7.72
CA ALA A 312 39.09 -21.16 8.14
C ALA A 312 39.06 -21.62 9.62
N PRO A 313 39.66 -22.76 9.96
CA PRO A 313 39.69 -23.25 11.33
C PRO A 313 40.61 -22.39 12.20
N VAL A 314 40.09 -21.92 13.32
CA VAL A 314 40.85 -21.27 14.38
C VAL A 314 41.68 -22.33 15.05
N SER A 315 43.00 -22.33 14.81
CA SER A 315 43.99 -23.12 15.56
C SER A 315 44.08 -22.57 16.99
N GLY A 316 43.73 -23.38 17.96
CA GLY A 316 44.05 -23.10 19.34
C GLY A 316 45.54 -23.32 19.59
N THR A 317 46.11 -22.47 20.41
CA THR A 317 47.31 -22.74 21.23
C THR A 317 47.23 -21.91 22.48
N ASP A 318 47.32 -22.65 23.58
CA ASP A 318 47.75 -22.34 24.95
C ASP A 318 46.93 -21.33 25.76
#